data_97b159436c5432ee5dc39f8d6caef11f
#
_entry.id   97b159436c5432ee5dc39f8d6caef11f
#
_cell.length_a   1.000
_cell.length_b   1.000
_cell.length_c   1.000
_cell.angle_alpha   90.00
_cell.angle_beta   90.00
_cell.angle_gamma   90.00
#
_symmetry.space_group_name_H-M   'P 1'
#
loop_
_entity.id
_entity.type
_entity.pdbx_description
1 polymer ?
#
loop_
_entity_poly.entity_id
_entity_poly.type
_entity_poly.pdbx_seq_one_letter_code
_entity_poly.pdbx_strand_id
1 'polypeptide(L)'
;MNLFAGFHDISFWQLIPVAAVALFASIVGGVSGYGTGALMPLVLVPLVGAEPVVPIIAISAMFTNSSRVFAFLKYVDWRRTAIVLIMALPTCVLGAWGYTRLSSTGAALVIGSMLILSVPLRRLLKYHGVKIGDVGLALGSFGYGVVVGGTAGSGVILLSLLMSAGVEGAGVIATDAAISIVVGIVKISVFGIAGVITAQVIVFALLTGLVALPGAFLAKTFVERMPMHVHTAILDAVVLLGGIFLVLSAVH
;
A
#
# COMPACT_ATOMS: atom_id res chain seq x y z
N MET A 1 13.02 -9.02 -25.28
CA MET A 1 12.86 -9.43 -23.86
C MET A 1 11.75 -10.47 -23.82
N ASN A 2 12.10 -11.77 -23.63
CA ASN A 2 11.10 -12.84 -23.61
C ASN A 2 10.30 -12.78 -22.32
N LEU A 3 9.12 -12.16 -22.34
CA LEU A 3 8.17 -12.12 -21.22
C LEU A 3 7.83 -13.54 -20.69
N PHE A 4 7.93 -14.55 -21.55
CA PHE A 4 7.64 -15.95 -21.19
C PHE A 4 8.79 -16.67 -20.45
N ALA A 5 10.04 -16.18 -20.51
CA ALA A 5 11.16 -16.82 -19.80
C ALA A 5 11.01 -16.69 -18.26
N GLY A 6 10.38 -15.62 -17.77
CA GLY A 6 10.12 -15.45 -16.34
C GLY A 6 8.99 -16.34 -15.78
N PHE A 7 8.22 -17.02 -16.64
CA PHE A 7 7.14 -17.93 -16.20
C PHE A 7 7.64 -19.33 -15.83
N HIS A 8 8.81 -19.75 -16.34
CA HIS A 8 9.36 -21.09 -16.05
C HIS A 8 9.84 -21.26 -14.60
N ASP A 9 10.18 -20.17 -13.93
CA ASP A 9 10.65 -20.18 -12.54
C ASP A 9 9.54 -19.99 -11.49
N ILE A 10 8.30 -19.73 -11.92
CA ILE A 10 7.17 -19.50 -11.02
C ILE A 10 6.33 -20.77 -10.92
N SER A 11 6.42 -21.44 -9.77
CA SER A 11 5.57 -22.61 -9.51
C SER A 11 4.10 -22.21 -9.34
N PHE A 12 3.20 -22.97 -9.97
CA PHE A 12 1.76 -22.79 -9.81
C PHE A 12 1.33 -22.77 -8.32
N TRP A 13 1.99 -23.56 -7.48
CA TRP A 13 1.77 -23.62 -6.03
C TRP A 13 2.10 -22.32 -5.29
N GLN A 14 2.96 -21.48 -5.85
CA GLN A 14 3.27 -20.14 -5.29
C GLN A 14 2.18 -19.11 -5.64
N LEU A 15 1.48 -19.29 -6.74
CA LEU A 15 0.43 -18.37 -7.19
C LEU A 15 -0.83 -18.48 -6.32
N ILE A 16 -1.15 -19.67 -5.81
CA ILE A 16 -2.36 -19.92 -4.99
C ILE A 16 -2.35 -19.07 -3.71
N PRO A 17 -1.32 -19.12 -2.84
CA PRO A 17 -1.31 -18.32 -1.62
C PRO A 17 -1.28 -16.82 -1.92
N VAL A 18 -0.61 -16.38 -2.99
CA VAL A 18 -0.59 -14.98 -3.40
C VAL A 18 -2.01 -14.54 -3.80
N ALA A 19 -2.72 -15.32 -4.61
CA ALA A 19 -4.09 -15.01 -5.01
C ALA A 19 -5.05 -15.00 -3.82
N ALA A 20 -4.97 -16.00 -2.94
CA ALA A 20 -5.82 -16.08 -1.76
C ALA A 20 -5.62 -14.88 -0.81
N VAL A 21 -4.36 -14.52 -0.54
CA VAL A 21 -4.04 -13.36 0.31
C VAL A 21 -4.37 -12.05 -0.40
N ALA A 22 -4.18 -11.94 -1.72
CA ALA A 22 -4.55 -10.75 -2.48
C ALA A 22 -6.06 -10.48 -2.40
N LEU A 23 -6.89 -11.53 -2.57
CA LEU A 23 -8.34 -11.42 -2.44
C LEU A 23 -8.74 -11.02 -1.02
N PHE A 24 -8.22 -11.72 -0.01
CA PHE A 24 -8.47 -11.40 1.39
C PHE A 24 -8.03 -9.97 1.74
N ALA A 25 -6.80 -9.60 1.37
CA ALA A 25 -6.23 -8.28 1.60
C ALA A 25 -7.03 -7.17 0.91
N SER A 26 -7.62 -7.44 -0.26
CA SER A 26 -8.42 -6.46 -0.98
C SER A 26 -9.81 -6.26 -0.36
N ILE A 27 -10.44 -7.34 0.17
CA ILE A 27 -11.68 -7.26 0.93
C ILE A 27 -11.45 -6.42 2.20
N VAL A 28 -10.38 -6.75 2.94
CA VAL A 28 -9.97 -6.00 4.13
C VAL A 28 -9.63 -4.55 3.79
N GLY A 29 -8.89 -4.34 2.73
CA GLY A 29 -8.46 -3.01 2.27
C GLY A 29 -9.58 -2.16 1.70
N GLY A 30 -10.63 -2.77 1.16
CA GLY A 30 -11.83 -2.06 0.70
C GLY A 30 -12.55 -1.30 1.81
N VAL A 31 -12.36 -1.75 3.05
CA VAL A 31 -12.94 -1.13 4.26
C VAL A 31 -11.95 -0.24 4.98
N SER A 32 -10.73 -0.74 5.19
CA SER A 32 -9.70 -0.04 5.98
C SER A 32 -8.85 0.93 5.15
N GLY A 33 -8.92 0.82 3.82
CA GLY A 33 -8.16 1.66 2.89
C GLY A 33 -6.71 1.22 2.62
N TYR A 34 -6.13 0.26 3.39
CA TYR A 34 -4.70 -0.08 3.29
C TYR A 34 -4.35 -1.58 3.32
N GLY A 35 -5.34 -2.48 3.23
CA GLY A 35 -5.14 -3.92 3.44
C GLY A 35 -4.12 -4.57 2.52
N THR A 36 -4.18 -4.31 1.21
CA THR A 36 -3.25 -4.91 0.23
C THR A 36 -1.80 -4.48 0.49
N GLY A 37 -1.56 -3.20 0.76
CA GLY A 37 -0.21 -2.69 1.06
C GLY A 37 0.39 -3.26 2.33
N ALA A 38 -0.44 -3.65 3.31
CA ALA A 38 0.03 -4.18 4.59
C ALA A 38 0.16 -5.70 4.60
N LEU A 39 -0.73 -6.44 3.92
CA LEU A 39 -0.76 -7.90 3.97
C LEU A 39 0.07 -8.56 2.87
N MET A 40 0.13 -7.97 1.66
CA MET A 40 0.87 -8.57 0.55
C MET A 40 2.37 -8.74 0.81
N PRO A 41 3.08 -7.83 1.49
CA PRO A 41 4.49 -8.05 1.82
C PRO A 41 4.75 -9.34 2.59
N LEU A 42 3.82 -9.75 3.47
CA LEU A 42 3.98 -10.95 4.31
C LEU A 42 4.03 -12.25 3.50
N VAL A 43 3.43 -12.26 2.33
CA VAL A 43 3.44 -13.41 1.42
C VAL A 43 4.46 -13.24 0.31
N LEU A 44 4.63 -12.02 -0.20
CA LEU A 44 5.55 -11.77 -1.30
C LEU A 44 7.02 -11.86 -0.88
N VAL A 45 7.40 -11.30 0.30
CA VAL A 45 8.81 -11.32 0.74
C VAL A 45 9.38 -12.74 0.82
N PRO A 46 8.71 -13.73 1.45
CA PRO A 46 9.19 -15.11 1.47
C PRO A 46 9.24 -15.79 0.09
N LEU A 47 8.42 -15.36 -0.87
CA LEU A 47 8.30 -16.01 -2.18
C LEU A 47 9.26 -15.45 -3.24
N VAL A 48 9.43 -14.12 -3.26
CA VAL A 48 10.15 -13.42 -4.33
C VAL A 48 11.31 -12.56 -3.82
N GLY A 49 11.56 -12.56 -2.52
CA GLY A 49 12.49 -11.64 -1.86
C GLY A 49 11.87 -10.26 -1.60
N ALA A 50 12.57 -9.40 -0.87
CA ALA A 50 12.03 -8.11 -0.45
C ALA A 50 12.11 -7.02 -1.55
N GLU A 51 13.14 -7.06 -2.40
CA GLU A 51 13.38 -6.02 -3.41
C GLU A 51 12.23 -5.83 -4.41
N PRO A 52 11.60 -6.87 -5.00
CA PRO A 52 10.53 -6.70 -5.96
C PRO A 52 9.17 -6.35 -5.33
N VAL A 53 9.03 -6.45 -4.00
CA VAL A 53 7.72 -6.33 -3.31
C VAL A 53 7.08 -4.96 -3.47
N VAL A 54 7.83 -3.88 -3.27
CA VAL A 54 7.28 -2.52 -3.41
C VAL A 54 6.90 -2.20 -4.86
N PRO A 55 7.70 -2.54 -5.89
CA PRO A 55 7.28 -2.49 -7.29
C PRO A 55 6.01 -3.30 -7.61
N ILE A 56 5.91 -4.55 -7.13
CA ILE A 56 4.72 -5.40 -7.31
C ILE A 56 3.47 -4.71 -6.73
N ILE A 57 3.57 -4.23 -5.48
CA ILE A 57 2.46 -3.56 -4.81
C ILE A 57 2.10 -2.24 -5.49
N ALA A 58 3.07 -1.47 -5.97
CA ALA A 58 2.80 -0.22 -6.67
C ALA A 58 1.97 -0.44 -7.95
N ILE A 59 2.31 -1.45 -8.75
CA ILE A 59 1.57 -1.79 -9.97
C ILE A 59 0.20 -2.39 -9.63
N SER A 60 0.12 -3.36 -8.70
CA SER A 60 -1.16 -3.99 -8.32
C SER A 60 -2.14 -2.99 -7.68
N ALA A 61 -1.64 -2.00 -6.94
CA ALA A 61 -2.45 -0.96 -6.33
C ALA A 61 -3.13 -0.05 -7.36
N MET A 62 -2.61 0.05 -8.58
CA MET A 62 -3.29 0.78 -9.66
C MET A 62 -4.68 0.21 -9.93
N PHE A 63 -4.83 -1.11 -9.94
CA PHE A 63 -6.11 -1.78 -10.16
C PHE A 63 -7.10 -1.49 -9.03
N THR A 64 -6.68 -1.70 -7.78
CA THR A 64 -7.56 -1.51 -6.62
C THR A 64 -7.92 -0.04 -6.37
N ASN A 65 -6.99 0.88 -6.57
CA ASN A 65 -7.27 2.30 -6.41
C ASN A 65 -8.13 2.84 -7.55
N SER A 66 -7.94 2.37 -8.78
CA SER A 66 -8.83 2.72 -9.90
C SER A 66 -10.26 2.30 -9.61
N SER A 67 -10.50 1.07 -9.15
CA SER A 67 -11.86 0.63 -8.80
C SER A 67 -12.49 1.48 -7.70
N ARG A 68 -11.71 1.89 -6.68
CA ARG A 68 -12.19 2.79 -5.62
C ARG A 68 -12.50 4.19 -6.14
N VAL A 69 -11.65 4.76 -6.98
CA VAL A 69 -11.92 6.08 -7.58
C VAL A 69 -13.18 6.04 -8.43
N PHE A 70 -13.37 5.02 -9.28
CA PHE A 70 -14.58 4.88 -10.08
C PHE A 70 -15.84 4.75 -9.21
N ALA A 71 -15.77 3.97 -8.13
CA ALA A 71 -16.91 3.77 -7.23
C ALA A 71 -17.27 5.04 -6.42
N PHE A 72 -16.28 5.88 -6.07
CA PHE A 72 -16.45 6.98 -5.13
C PHE A 72 -16.01 8.35 -5.68
N LEU A 73 -15.89 8.52 -7.00
CA LEU A 73 -15.35 9.72 -7.66
C LEU A 73 -15.98 11.03 -7.17
N LYS A 74 -17.30 11.04 -6.95
CA LYS A 74 -18.05 12.21 -6.48
C LYS A 74 -17.67 12.69 -5.08
N TYR A 75 -16.98 11.87 -4.29
CA TYR A 75 -16.57 12.19 -2.93
C TYR A 75 -15.09 12.63 -2.83
N VAL A 76 -14.36 12.69 -3.96
CA VAL A 76 -12.95 13.11 -3.96
C VAL A 76 -12.83 14.57 -3.57
N ASP A 77 -12.03 14.85 -2.55
CA ASP A 77 -11.63 16.21 -2.18
C ASP A 77 -10.43 16.65 -3.03
N TRP A 78 -10.72 17.27 -4.15
CA TRP A 78 -9.70 17.69 -5.12
C TRP A 78 -8.73 18.74 -4.57
N ARG A 79 -9.19 19.61 -3.63
CA ARG A 79 -8.32 20.60 -2.99
C ARG A 79 -7.23 19.91 -2.16
N ARG A 80 -7.63 19.00 -1.27
CA ARG A 80 -6.69 18.26 -0.44
C ARG A 80 -5.84 17.30 -1.26
N THR A 81 -6.40 16.69 -2.30
CA THR A 81 -5.64 15.91 -3.29
C THR A 81 -4.49 16.72 -3.87
N ALA A 82 -4.74 17.95 -4.32
CA ALA A 82 -3.71 18.81 -4.89
C ALA A 82 -2.62 19.18 -3.87
N ILE A 83 -3.00 19.57 -2.64
CA ILE A 83 -2.04 19.88 -1.57
C ILE A 83 -1.12 18.69 -1.31
N VAL A 84 -1.70 17.50 -1.14
CA VAL A 84 -0.90 16.28 -0.88
C VAL A 84 0.02 15.97 -2.05
N LEU A 85 -0.47 15.98 -3.28
CA LEU A 85 0.33 15.64 -4.45
C LEU A 85 1.50 16.62 -4.67
N ILE A 86 1.28 17.93 -4.56
CA ILE A 86 2.33 18.93 -4.73
C ILE A 86 3.49 18.68 -3.76
N MET A 87 3.20 18.32 -2.51
CA MET A 87 4.21 18.11 -1.49
C MET A 87 4.79 16.70 -1.51
N ALA A 88 3.97 15.69 -1.77
CA ALA A 88 4.40 14.30 -1.69
C ALA A 88 5.12 13.80 -2.95
N LEU A 89 4.80 14.29 -4.16
CA LEU A 89 5.39 13.73 -5.38
C LEU A 89 6.91 13.92 -5.46
N PRO A 90 7.49 15.11 -5.19
CA PRO A 90 8.95 15.27 -5.22
C PRO A 90 9.65 14.33 -4.24
N THR A 91 9.14 14.22 -3.04
CA THR A 91 9.71 13.36 -1.99
C THR A 91 9.44 11.88 -2.22
N CYS A 92 8.34 11.53 -2.90
CA CYS A 92 8.06 10.18 -3.35
C CYS A 92 9.10 9.68 -4.37
N VAL A 93 9.52 10.54 -5.30
CA VAL A 93 10.63 10.23 -6.23
C VAL A 93 11.89 9.87 -5.45
N LEU A 94 12.24 10.68 -4.44
CA LEU A 94 13.42 10.43 -3.60
C LEU A 94 13.29 9.12 -2.83
N GLY A 95 12.14 8.85 -2.22
CA GLY A 95 11.87 7.60 -1.51
C GLY A 95 11.92 6.38 -2.42
N ALA A 96 11.28 6.43 -3.59
CA ALA A 96 11.28 5.35 -4.56
C ALA A 96 12.68 5.09 -5.13
N TRP A 97 13.42 6.15 -5.46
CA TRP A 97 14.80 6.02 -5.92
C TRP A 97 15.71 5.45 -4.83
N GLY A 98 15.57 5.92 -3.59
CA GLY A 98 16.29 5.37 -2.43
C GLY A 98 16.02 3.87 -2.25
N TYR A 99 14.76 3.44 -2.40
CA TYR A 99 14.39 2.03 -2.32
C TYR A 99 15.13 1.17 -3.35
N THR A 100 15.32 1.64 -4.58
CA THR A 100 16.04 0.90 -5.64
C THR A 100 17.53 0.68 -5.34
N ARG A 101 18.07 1.33 -4.32
CA ARG A 101 19.46 1.19 -3.86
C ARG A 101 19.62 0.28 -2.65
N LEU A 102 18.51 -0.21 -2.09
CA LEU A 102 18.53 -1.10 -0.95
C LEU A 102 18.91 -2.52 -1.38
N SER A 103 19.65 -3.20 -0.52
CA SER A 103 19.80 -4.66 -0.59
C SER A 103 18.51 -5.34 -0.16
N SER A 104 18.40 -6.64 -0.40
CA SER A 104 17.24 -7.44 0.04
C SER A 104 16.99 -7.32 1.55
N THR A 105 18.04 -7.36 2.36
CA THR A 105 17.97 -7.11 3.81
C THR A 105 17.46 -5.70 4.12
N GLY A 106 18.00 -4.68 3.45
CA GLY A 106 17.58 -3.29 3.63
C GLY A 106 16.10 -3.08 3.26
N ALA A 107 15.65 -3.66 2.16
CA ALA A 107 14.26 -3.61 1.73
C ALA A 107 13.33 -4.31 2.74
N ALA A 108 13.72 -5.51 3.23
CA ALA A 108 12.96 -6.24 4.25
C ALA A 108 12.84 -5.46 5.57
N LEU A 109 13.93 -4.83 6.02
CA LEU A 109 13.94 -3.98 7.22
C LEU A 109 13.03 -2.76 7.05
N VAL A 110 13.07 -2.08 5.91
CA VAL A 110 12.21 -0.91 5.64
C VAL A 110 10.74 -1.31 5.59
N ILE A 111 10.40 -2.39 4.90
CA ILE A 111 9.03 -2.90 4.82
C ILE A 111 8.56 -3.35 6.22
N GLY A 112 9.34 -4.19 6.90
CA GLY A 112 8.98 -4.74 8.20
C GLY A 112 8.82 -3.66 9.27
N SER A 113 9.75 -2.70 9.35
CA SER A 113 9.67 -1.58 10.30
C SER A 113 8.45 -0.69 10.01
N MET A 114 8.14 -0.43 8.74
CA MET A 114 6.93 0.32 8.37
C MET A 114 5.65 -0.40 8.81
N LEU A 115 5.58 -1.72 8.63
CA LEU A 115 4.44 -2.51 9.09
C LEU A 115 4.29 -2.45 10.62
N ILE A 116 5.39 -2.62 11.37
CA ILE A 116 5.39 -2.52 12.84
C ILE A 116 4.92 -1.13 13.29
N LEU A 117 5.48 -0.07 12.68
CA LEU A 117 5.19 1.31 13.08
C LEU A 117 3.79 1.76 12.65
N SER A 118 3.22 1.17 11.59
CA SER A 118 1.90 1.55 11.06
C SER A 118 0.77 1.40 12.08
N VAL A 119 0.83 0.36 12.93
CA VAL A 119 -0.21 0.07 13.92
C VAL A 119 -0.21 1.06 15.08
N PRO A 120 0.91 1.29 15.82
CA PRO A 120 0.93 2.27 16.89
C PRO A 120 0.71 3.70 16.37
N LEU A 121 1.24 4.03 15.19
CA LEU A 121 1.05 5.35 14.59
C LEU A 121 -0.44 5.62 14.32
N ARG A 122 -1.16 4.67 13.74
CA ARG A 122 -2.60 4.79 13.50
C ARG A 122 -3.38 4.95 14.81
N ARG A 123 -3.06 4.15 15.84
CA ARG A 123 -3.73 4.23 17.14
C ARG A 123 -3.48 5.56 17.82
N LEU A 124 -2.25 6.05 17.77
CA LEU A 124 -1.85 7.34 18.34
C LEU A 124 -2.57 8.51 17.67
N LEU A 125 -2.58 8.54 16.33
CA LEU A 125 -3.26 9.58 15.55
C LEU A 125 -4.77 9.58 15.79
N LYS A 126 -5.38 8.40 15.90
CA LYS A 126 -6.80 8.26 16.23
C LYS A 126 -7.12 8.72 17.66
N TYR A 127 -6.25 8.39 18.62
CA TYR A 127 -6.44 8.72 20.05
C TYR A 127 -6.39 10.24 20.30
N HIS A 128 -5.44 10.92 19.68
CA HIS A 128 -5.26 12.36 19.90
C HIS A 128 -6.25 13.24 19.14
N GLY A 129 -6.98 12.71 18.17
CA GLY A 129 -7.97 13.47 17.41
C GLY A 129 -7.41 14.77 16.78
N VAL A 130 -6.12 14.73 16.39
CA VAL A 130 -5.37 15.90 15.93
C VAL A 130 -6.05 16.49 14.71
N LYS A 131 -6.46 17.75 14.78
CA LYS A 131 -6.98 18.51 13.63
C LYS A 131 -5.84 19.35 13.06
N ILE A 132 -5.61 19.21 11.76
CA ILE A 132 -4.59 19.97 11.03
C ILE A 132 -5.24 20.80 9.94
N GLY A 133 -4.71 22.03 9.75
CA GLY A 133 -5.08 22.85 8.59
C GLY A 133 -4.28 22.45 7.34
N ASP A 134 -4.46 23.21 6.25
CA ASP A 134 -3.79 22.95 4.97
C ASP A 134 -2.25 22.95 5.10
N VAL A 135 -1.68 23.82 5.94
CA VAL A 135 -0.22 23.86 6.20
C VAL A 135 0.25 22.57 6.87
N GLY A 136 -0.49 22.10 7.89
CA GLY A 136 -0.17 20.84 8.56
C GLY A 136 -0.28 19.64 7.61
N LEU A 137 -1.31 19.64 6.72
CA LEU A 137 -1.47 18.64 5.68
C LEU A 137 -0.28 18.68 4.70
N ALA A 138 0.14 19.85 4.25
CA ALA A 138 1.27 20.02 3.36
C ALA A 138 2.58 19.48 3.96
N LEU A 139 2.90 19.87 5.21
CA LEU A 139 4.10 19.40 5.91
C LEU A 139 4.06 17.88 6.15
N GLY A 140 2.93 17.35 6.59
CA GLY A 140 2.74 15.90 6.76
C GLY A 140 2.87 15.14 5.45
N SER A 141 2.37 15.72 4.35
CA SER A 141 2.46 15.12 3.01
C SER A 141 3.89 15.10 2.46
N PHE A 142 4.73 16.08 2.81
CA PHE A 142 6.15 16.07 2.46
C PHE A 142 6.87 14.85 3.07
N GLY A 143 6.66 14.57 4.36
CA GLY A 143 7.20 13.36 5.01
C GLY A 143 6.57 12.08 4.49
N TYR A 144 5.24 12.07 4.28
CA TYR A 144 4.53 10.94 3.69
C TYR A 144 5.09 10.54 2.34
N GLY A 145 5.44 11.51 1.48
CA GLY A 145 5.99 11.23 0.16
C GLY A 145 7.26 10.38 0.21
N VAL A 146 8.22 10.69 1.09
CA VAL A 146 9.44 9.86 1.27
C VAL A 146 9.06 8.44 1.65
N VAL A 147 8.18 8.30 2.64
CA VAL A 147 7.77 6.98 3.16
C VAL A 147 7.03 6.18 2.10
N VAL A 148 6.03 6.77 1.43
CA VAL A 148 5.24 6.03 0.42
C VAL A 148 6.08 5.65 -0.79
N GLY A 149 7.06 6.46 -1.17
CA GLY A 149 8.01 6.14 -2.24
C GLY A 149 8.83 4.91 -1.92
N GLY A 150 9.39 4.86 -0.70
CA GLY A 150 10.37 3.86 -0.27
C GLY A 150 9.81 2.61 0.38
N THR A 151 8.49 2.46 0.56
CA THR A 151 7.94 1.31 1.29
C THR A 151 6.55 0.88 0.83
N ALA A 152 6.02 -0.16 1.47
CA ALA A 152 4.65 -0.64 1.35
C ALA A 152 3.89 -0.43 2.68
N GLY A 153 2.55 -0.37 2.64
CA GLY A 153 1.72 -0.24 3.84
C GLY A 153 1.57 1.18 4.38
N SER A 154 2.14 2.19 3.73
CA SER A 154 2.10 3.60 4.13
C SER A 154 0.73 4.29 3.97
N GLY A 155 -0.27 3.63 3.37
CA GLY A 155 -1.63 4.17 3.22
C GLY A 155 -2.27 4.60 4.54
N VAL A 156 -1.89 3.96 5.66
CA VAL A 156 -2.33 4.35 7.01
C VAL A 156 -1.97 5.79 7.34
N ILE A 157 -0.79 6.25 6.92
CA ILE A 157 -0.32 7.63 7.16
C ILE A 157 -1.19 8.60 6.39
N LEU A 158 -1.44 8.34 5.09
CA LEU A 158 -2.26 9.21 4.25
C LEU A 158 -3.69 9.29 4.77
N LEU A 159 -4.31 8.16 5.08
CA LEU A 159 -5.66 8.13 5.65
C LEU A 159 -5.74 8.97 6.92
N SER A 160 -4.75 8.83 7.80
CA SER A 160 -4.69 9.59 9.06
C SER A 160 -4.51 11.10 8.82
N LEU A 161 -3.66 11.48 7.86
CA LEU A 161 -3.48 12.90 7.47
C LEU A 161 -4.78 13.50 6.90
N LEU A 162 -5.46 12.77 6.00
CA LEU A 162 -6.73 13.22 5.42
C LEU A 162 -7.83 13.37 6.48
N MET A 163 -7.95 12.40 7.40
CA MET A 163 -8.91 12.47 8.50
C MET A 163 -8.59 13.65 9.43
N SER A 164 -7.32 13.85 9.77
CA SER A 164 -6.89 14.99 10.58
C SER A 164 -7.14 16.34 9.89
N ALA A 165 -7.09 16.36 8.56
CA ALA A 165 -7.43 17.54 7.76
C ALA A 165 -8.95 17.74 7.58
N GLY A 166 -9.80 16.89 8.21
CA GLY A 166 -11.25 17.02 8.20
C GLY A 166 -11.93 16.39 6.98
N VAL A 167 -11.26 15.44 6.28
CA VAL A 167 -11.95 14.59 5.30
C VAL A 167 -12.64 13.46 6.06
N GLU A 168 -13.90 13.16 5.73
CA GLU A 168 -14.70 12.18 6.47
C GLU A 168 -15.35 11.15 5.54
N GLY A 169 -15.69 10.00 6.11
CA GLY A 169 -16.47 8.95 5.46
C GLY A 169 -15.91 8.49 4.13
N ALA A 170 -16.76 8.40 3.11
CA ALA A 170 -16.38 7.98 1.77
C ALA A 170 -15.35 8.92 1.09
N GLY A 171 -15.29 10.19 1.53
CA GLY A 171 -14.33 11.16 1.03
C GLY A 171 -12.88 10.77 1.33
N VAL A 172 -12.62 10.17 2.50
CA VAL A 172 -11.27 9.69 2.85
C VAL A 172 -10.81 8.61 1.87
N ILE A 173 -11.66 7.61 1.62
CA ILE A 173 -11.35 6.47 0.74
C ILE A 173 -11.17 6.94 -0.71
N ALA A 174 -12.03 7.85 -1.17
CA ALA A 174 -11.99 8.39 -2.52
C ALA A 174 -10.74 9.24 -2.76
N THR A 175 -10.43 10.14 -1.81
CA THR A 175 -9.28 11.05 -1.89
C THR A 175 -7.96 10.29 -1.77
N ASP A 176 -7.87 9.32 -0.83
CA ASP A 176 -6.73 8.41 -0.72
C ASP A 176 -6.48 7.65 -2.03
N ALA A 177 -7.52 7.08 -2.62
CA ALA A 177 -7.40 6.34 -3.87
C ALA A 177 -6.94 7.22 -5.04
N ALA A 178 -7.47 8.45 -5.15
CA ALA A 178 -7.07 9.40 -6.19
C ALA A 178 -5.60 9.81 -6.05
N ILE A 179 -5.14 10.13 -4.83
CA ILE A 179 -3.74 10.42 -4.54
C ILE A 179 -2.86 9.20 -4.84
N SER A 180 -3.29 8.02 -4.42
CA SER A 180 -2.54 6.77 -4.57
C SER A 180 -2.33 6.35 -6.03
N ILE A 181 -3.26 6.70 -6.95
CA ILE A 181 -3.06 6.49 -8.39
C ILE A 181 -1.89 7.34 -8.88
N VAL A 182 -1.88 8.63 -8.59
CA VAL A 182 -0.81 9.54 -9.07
C VAL A 182 0.54 9.17 -8.46
N VAL A 183 0.58 8.91 -7.16
CA VAL A 183 1.77 8.40 -6.46
C VAL A 183 2.23 7.07 -7.06
N GLY A 184 1.31 6.16 -7.38
CA GLY A 184 1.60 4.88 -8.02
C GLY A 184 2.25 5.04 -9.39
N ILE A 185 1.74 5.96 -10.23
CA ILE A 185 2.34 6.28 -11.53
C ILE A 185 3.80 6.74 -11.35
N VAL A 186 4.05 7.66 -10.41
CA VAL A 186 5.42 8.16 -10.14
C VAL A 186 6.33 7.03 -9.67
N LYS A 187 5.88 6.17 -8.74
CA LYS A 187 6.66 5.01 -8.27
C LYS A 187 7.00 4.06 -9.42
N ILE A 188 6.00 3.68 -10.22
CA ILE A 188 6.18 2.78 -11.35
C ILE A 188 7.17 3.39 -12.36
N SER A 189 7.09 4.69 -12.63
CA SER A 189 8.02 5.39 -13.51
C SER A 189 9.47 5.33 -12.97
N VAL A 190 9.67 5.62 -11.68
CA VAL A 190 11.00 5.54 -11.04
C VAL A 190 11.55 4.12 -11.08
N PHE A 191 10.73 3.12 -10.73
CA PHE A 191 11.13 1.71 -10.75
C PHE A 191 11.40 1.21 -12.18
N GLY A 192 10.64 1.69 -13.17
CA GLY A 192 10.87 1.39 -14.58
C GLY A 192 12.19 1.95 -15.09
N ILE A 193 12.48 3.22 -14.80
CA ILE A 193 13.74 3.88 -15.16
C ILE A 193 14.94 3.20 -14.47
N ALA A 194 14.77 2.77 -13.22
CA ALA A 194 15.79 2.03 -12.47
C ALA A 194 15.99 0.57 -12.95
N GLY A 195 15.14 0.08 -13.87
CA GLY A 195 15.25 -1.28 -14.42
C GLY A 195 14.84 -2.40 -13.47
N VAL A 196 14.16 -2.08 -12.35
CA VAL A 196 13.73 -3.09 -11.35
C VAL A 196 12.38 -3.73 -11.67
N ILE A 197 11.69 -3.27 -12.72
CA ILE A 197 10.44 -3.88 -13.21
C ILE A 197 10.79 -5.07 -14.14
N THR A 198 10.93 -6.23 -13.55
CA THR A 198 11.19 -7.50 -14.25
C THR A 198 9.90 -8.17 -14.71
N ALA A 199 10.00 -9.22 -15.54
CA ALA A 199 8.85 -10.05 -15.92
C ALA A 199 8.16 -10.66 -14.68
N GLN A 200 8.94 -11.09 -13.68
CA GLN A 200 8.42 -11.61 -12.40
C GLN A 200 7.59 -10.55 -11.68
N VAL A 201 8.08 -9.31 -11.58
CA VAL A 201 7.34 -8.18 -10.96
C VAL A 201 6.00 -7.97 -11.67
N ILE A 202 5.98 -7.98 -13.00
CA ILE A 202 4.75 -7.79 -13.79
C ILE A 202 3.75 -8.92 -13.53
N VAL A 203 4.19 -10.17 -13.54
CA VAL A 203 3.31 -11.34 -13.33
C VAL A 203 2.65 -11.30 -11.95
N PHE A 204 3.43 -11.13 -10.90
CA PHE A 204 2.87 -11.05 -9.55
C PHE A 204 2.01 -9.81 -9.34
N ALA A 205 2.35 -8.69 -9.96
CA ALA A 205 1.55 -7.47 -9.89
C ALA A 205 0.20 -7.62 -10.60
N LEU A 206 0.18 -8.22 -11.79
CA LEU A 206 -1.06 -8.50 -12.51
C LEU A 206 -1.92 -9.52 -11.78
N LEU A 207 -1.34 -10.63 -11.29
CA LEU A 207 -2.06 -11.61 -10.49
C LEU A 207 -2.71 -10.94 -9.26
N THR A 208 -1.89 -10.23 -8.47
CA THR A 208 -2.36 -9.53 -7.27
C THR A 208 -3.43 -8.49 -7.60
N GLY A 209 -3.19 -7.67 -8.63
CA GLY A 209 -4.10 -6.60 -9.04
C GLY A 209 -5.44 -7.11 -9.56
N LEU A 210 -5.43 -8.09 -10.46
CA LEU A 210 -6.65 -8.65 -11.04
C LEU A 210 -7.49 -9.42 -10.02
N VAL A 211 -6.85 -10.23 -9.17
CA VAL A 211 -7.55 -10.95 -8.11
C VAL A 211 -8.09 -10.00 -7.03
N ALA A 212 -7.41 -8.89 -6.79
CA ALA A 212 -7.83 -7.89 -5.82
C ALA A 212 -8.98 -6.98 -6.32
N LEU A 213 -9.20 -6.87 -7.64
CA LEU A 213 -10.26 -6.02 -8.23
C LEU A 213 -11.65 -6.25 -7.61
N PRO A 214 -12.18 -7.49 -7.50
CA PRO A 214 -13.50 -7.73 -6.95
C PRO A 214 -13.58 -7.48 -5.44
N GLY A 215 -12.45 -7.43 -4.73
CA GLY A 215 -12.42 -7.29 -3.28
C GLY A 215 -13.07 -6.01 -2.75
N ALA A 216 -12.96 -4.89 -3.46
CA ALA A 216 -13.64 -3.66 -3.08
C ALA A 216 -15.19 -3.79 -3.13
N PHE A 217 -15.70 -4.56 -4.09
CA PHE A 217 -17.13 -4.85 -4.20
C PHE A 217 -17.59 -5.87 -3.16
N LEU A 218 -16.80 -6.92 -2.93
CA LEU A 218 -17.06 -7.93 -1.90
C LEU A 218 -16.96 -7.35 -0.48
N ALA A 219 -16.07 -6.38 -0.25
CA ALA A 219 -15.93 -5.68 1.01
C ALA A 219 -17.26 -5.10 1.49
N LYS A 220 -18.05 -4.51 0.60
CA LYS A 220 -19.36 -3.94 0.93
C LYS A 220 -20.29 -5.00 1.55
N THR A 221 -20.29 -6.21 1.03
CA THR A 221 -21.19 -7.30 1.48
C THR A 221 -20.71 -7.94 2.80
N PHE A 222 -19.39 -8.07 2.98
CA PHE A 222 -18.81 -8.72 4.17
C PHE A 222 -18.74 -7.80 5.39
N VAL A 223 -18.47 -6.51 5.18
CA VAL A 223 -18.22 -5.54 6.25
C VAL A 223 -19.49 -5.10 6.96
N GLU A 224 -20.61 -5.09 6.24
CA GLU A 224 -21.92 -4.83 6.86
C GLU A 224 -22.26 -5.85 7.95
N ARG A 225 -21.57 -7.01 8.00
CA ARG A 225 -21.83 -8.12 8.93
C ARG A 225 -20.82 -8.25 10.07
N MET A 226 -19.66 -7.59 10.01
CA MET A 226 -18.62 -7.70 11.07
C MET A 226 -18.40 -6.37 11.80
N PRO A 227 -18.34 -6.40 13.16
CA PRO A 227 -17.97 -5.20 13.91
C PRO A 227 -16.58 -4.70 13.53
N MET A 228 -16.49 -3.42 13.16
CA MET A 228 -15.26 -2.76 12.68
C MET A 228 -14.06 -2.95 13.63
N HIS A 229 -14.31 -2.99 14.95
CA HIS A 229 -13.24 -3.14 15.94
C HIS A 229 -12.55 -4.52 15.90
N VAL A 230 -13.33 -5.60 15.65
CA VAL A 230 -12.79 -6.97 15.54
C VAL A 230 -11.92 -7.10 14.31
N HIS A 231 -12.42 -6.62 13.17
CA HIS A 231 -11.71 -6.62 11.90
C HIS A 231 -10.38 -5.87 12.00
N THR A 232 -10.40 -4.67 12.61
CA THR A 232 -9.21 -3.85 12.81
C THR A 232 -8.19 -4.52 13.74
N ALA A 233 -8.66 -5.18 14.82
CA ALA A 233 -7.77 -5.86 15.77
C ALA A 233 -7.06 -7.07 15.13
N ILE A 234 -7.76 -7.86 14.32
CA ILE A 234 -7.17 -8.99 13.59
C ILE A 234 -6.10 -8.47 12.61
N LEU A 235 -6.43 -7.45 11.83
CA LEU A 235 -5.49 -6.85 10.88
C LEU A 235 -4.24 -6.31 11.59
N ASP A 236 -4.41 -5.61 12.71
CA ASP A 236 -3.29 -5.10 13.51
C ASP A 236 -2.38 -6.23 14.00
N ALA A 237 -2.96 -7.32 14.51
CA ALA A 237 -2.19 -8.45 15.00
C ALA A 237 -1.39 -9.11 13.86
N VAL A 238 -2.01 -9.36 12.71
CA VAL A 238 -1.34 -9.97 11.56
C VAL A 238 -0.22 -9.07 11.02
N VAL A 239 -0.47 -7.77 10.90
CA VAL A 239 0.52 -6.80 10.40
C VAL A 239 1.71 -6.66 11.35
N LEU A 240 1.45 -6.60 12.67
CA LEU A 240 2.53 -6.53 13.68
C LEU A 240 3.37 -7.81 13.70
N LEU A 241 2.74 -8.97 13.80
CA LEU A 241 3.46 -10.26 13.83
C LEU A 241 4.25 -10.48 12.55
N GLY A 242 3.64 -10.17 11.41
CA GLY A 242 4.30 -10.30 10.11
C GLY A 242 5.45 -9.31 9.94
N GLY A 243 5.29 -8.06 10.38
CA GLY A 243 6.37 -7.06 10.35
C GLY A 243 7.55 -7.49 11.23
N ILE A 244 7.28 -8.01 12.44
CA ILE A 244 8.30 -8.55 13.34
C ILE A 244 9.02 -9.74 12.68
N PHE A 245 8.26 -10.67 12.07
CA PHE A 245 8.83 -11.80 11.35
C PHE A 245 9.77 -11.35 10.22
N LEU A 246 9.36 -10.37 9.41
CA LEU A 246 10.19 -9.84 8.32
C LEU A 246 11.49 -9.20 8.83
N VAL A 247 11.42 -8.43 9.93
CA VAL A 247 12.62 -7.81 10.52
C VAL A 247 13.56 -8.88 11.09
N LEU A 248 13.04 -9.85 11.82
CA LEU A 248 13.87 -10.93 12.40
C LEU A 248 14.51 -11.78 11.28
N SER A 249 13.76 -12.13 10.24
CA SER A 249 14.29 -12.90 9.11
C SER A 249 15.31 -12.13 8.26
N ALA A 250 15.33 -10.82 8.34
CA ALA A 250 16.30 -9.98 7.63
C ALA A 250 17.63 -9.85 8.38
N VAL A 251 17.64 -10.09 9.70
CA VAL A 251 18.82 -9.94 10.58
C VAL A 251 19.54 -11.28 10.76
N HIS A 252 18.85 -12.40 10.57
CA HIS A 252 19.41 -13.76 10.63
C HIS A 252 19.65 -14.31 9.23
#